data_21c17182ff9c4612912b03b744447264
#
_entry.id   21c17182ff9c4612912b03b744447264
#
_cell.length_a   1.000
_cell.length_b   1.000
_cell.length_c   1.000
_cell.angle_alpha   90.00
_cell.angle_beta   90.00
_cell.angle_gamma   90.00
#
_symmetry.space_group_name_H-M   'P 1'
#
loop_
_entity.id
_entity.type
_entity.pdbx_description
1 polymer ?
#
loop_
_entity_poly.entity_id
_entity_poly.type
_entity_poly.pdbx_seq_one_letter_code
_entity_poly.pdbx_strand_id
1 'polypeptide(L)'
;FDTIFSNTITSYNPDNEGRSSGKSGSDIERILAFHKIGRRDPIEYIEPWEKVLQNAITTENDFKDEEYRNRLTKIQYDVTRNSATERPFTGEYWDEKREGEYLCICCGRKLFTSEMKYDSGCGWPSFYSEHEDANIEQIEDRSHGMYRVEVKCSYCDAHLGHIFNDGPMNKGGKRYCINSASIDFV
;
A
#
# COMPACT_ATOMS: atom_id res chain seq x y z
N PHE A 1 17.98 -27.82 -2.12
CA PHE A 1 17.69 -26.43 -1.72
C PHE A 1 17.57 -26.35 -0.19
N ASP A 2 16.71 -27.15 0.43
CA ASP A 2 16.49 -27.11 1.90
C ASP A 2 17.72 -27.56 2.70
N THR A 3 18.50 -28.52 2.19
CA THR A 3 19.73 -29.02 2.84
C THR A 3 20.81 -27.93 2.94
N ILE A 4 20.85 -26.98 2.02
CA ILE A 4 21.80 -25.86 2.08
C ILE A 4 21.31 -24.85 3.11
N PHE A 5 20.03 -24.49 3.07
CA PHE A 5 19.48 -23.47 3.96
C PHE A 5 19.29 -23.93 5.40
N SER A 6 19.09 -25.22 5.66
CA SER A 6 19.04 -25.75 7.04
C SER A 6 20.38 -25.64 7.79
N ASN A 7 21.48 -25.53 7.05
CA ASN A 7 22.83 -25.39 7.62
C ASN A 7 23.32 -23.93 7.68
N THR A 8 22.48 -22.95 7.30
CA THR A 8 22.84 -21.53 7.36
C THR A 8 22.02 -20.84 8.45
N ILE A 9 22.71 -20.29 9.43
CA ILE A 9 22.11 -19.49 10.51
C ILE A 9 22.42 -18.02 10.24
N THR A 10 21.40 -17.18 10.21
CA THR A 10 21.53 -15.73 10.04
C THR A 10 21.48 -14.97 11.37
N SER A 11 21.12 -15.65 12.45
CA SER A 11 21.03 -15.05 13.78
C SER A 11 22.43 -14.75 14.33
N TYR A 12 22.64 -13.50 14.75
CA TYR A 12 23.88 -13.09 15.40
C TYR A 12 23.99 -13.59 16.85
N ASN A 13 22.90 -14.11 17.43
CA ASN A 13 22.86 -14.52 18.82
C ASN A 13 21.92 -15.74 18.99
N PRO A 14 22.31 -16.92 18.47
CA PRO A 14 21.55 -18.14 18.67
C PRO A 14 21.60 -18.57 20.15
N ASP A 15 20.65 -19.40 20.58
CA ASP A 15 20.69 -20.01 21.91
C ASP A 15 21.79 -21.10 22.00
N ASN A 16 21.90 -21.72 23.17
CA ASN A 16 22.89 -22.77 23.42
C ASN A 16 22.70 -24.04 22.58
N GLU A 17 21.54 -24.20 21.95
CA GLU A 17 21.20 -25.31 21.04
C GLU A 17 21.36 -24.91 19.57
N GLY A 18 21.80 -23.66 19.29
CA GLY A 18 22.03 -23.14 17.94
C GLY A 18 20.75 -22.65 17.25
N ARG A 19 19.61 -22.52 17.98
CA ARG A 19 18.36 -22.05 17.41
C ARG A 19 18.33 -20.54 17.32
N SER A 20 17.76 -20.02 16.22
CA SER A 20 17.60 -18.57 16.02
C SER A 20 16.46 -18.01 16.86
N SER A 21 16.63 -16.78 17.34
CA SER A 21 15.54 -16.01 17.96
C SER A 21 14.47 -15.54 16.95
N GLY A 22 14.81 -15.44 15.67
CA GLY A 22 13.96 -14.88 14.64
C GLY A 22 13.77 -13.36 14.72
N LYS A 23 14.58 -12.64 15.49
CA LYS A 23 14.39 -11.22 15.81
C LYS A 23 15.44 -10.28 15.23
N SER A 24 16.58 -10.81 14.78
CA SER A 24 17.58 -9.96 14.12
C SER A 24 17.08 -9.50 12.74
N GLY A 25 17.61 -8.38 12.23
CA GLY A 25 17.24 -7.89 10.89
C GLY A 25 17.40 -8.96 9.81
N SER A 26 18.53 -9.69 9.83
CA SER A 26 18.80 -10.79 8.88
C SER A 26 17.89 -12.01 9.08
N ASP A 27 17.43 -12.28 10.31
CA ASP A 27 16.41 -13.30 10.55
C ASP A 27 15.06 -12.88 9.94
N ILE A 28 14.65 -11.63 10.15
CA ILE A 28 13.40 -11.08 9.63
C ILE A 28 13.39 -11.15 8.09
N GLU A 29 14.43 -10.66 7.43
CA GLU A 29 14.56 -10.73 5.97
C GLU A 29 14.48 -12.18 5.46
N ARG A 30 15.14 -13.11 6.13
CA ARG A 30 15.15 -14.54 5.78
C ARG A 30 13.74 -15.14 5.95
N ILE A 31 13.08 -14.92 7.08
CA ILE A 31 11.72 -15.40 7.39
C ILE A 31 10.74 -14.93 6.32
N LEU A 32 10.78 -13.63 6.00
CA LEU A 32 9.90 -13.03 4.99
C LEU A 32 10.20 -13.55 3.58
N ALA A 33 11.47 -13.81 3.24
CA ALA A 33 11.84 -14.41 1.96
C ALA A 33 11.24 -15.83 1.80
N PHE A 34 11.30 -16.67 2.83
CA PHE A 34 10.68 -18.00 2.80
C PHE A 34 9.15 -17.90 2.75
N HIS A 35 8.56 -17.01 3.51
CA HIS A 35 7.10 -16.77 3.48
C HIS A 35 6.62 -16.36 2.08
N LYS A 36 7.33 -15.45 1.41
CA LYS A 36 6.98 -14.96 0.07
C LYS A 36 6.92 -16.06 -0.99
N ILE A 37 7.72 -17.10 -0.85
CA ILE A 37 7.70 -18.27 -1.75
C ILE A 37 6.79 -19.40 -1.26
N GLY A 38 5.95 -19.13 -0.24
CA GLY A 38 5.00 -20.10 0.30
C GLY A 38 5.66 -21.26 1.07
N ARG A 39 6.86 -21.07 1.62
CA ARG A 39 7.61 -22.12 2.33
C ARG A 39 7.93 -21.70 3.76
N ARG A 40 8.05 -22.70 4.64
CA ARG A 40 8.62 -22.52 5.97
C ARG A 40 10.15 -22.53 5.85
N ASP A 41 10.81 -21.67 6.63
CA ASP A 41 12.26 -21.72 6.78
C ASP A 41 12.68 -23.07 7.42
N PRO A 42 13.67 -23.78 6.86
CA PRO A 42 14.09 -25.09 7.36
C PRO A 42 14.92 -25.06 8.65
N ILE A 43 15.37 -23.89 9.14
CA ILE A 43 16.07 -23.81 10.42
C ILE A 43 15.10 -23.88 11.61
N GLU A 44 15.64 -24.23 12.79
CA GLU A 44 14.90 -24.21 14.02
C GLU A 44 14.95 -22.82 14.67
N TYR A 45 13.80 -22.40 15.17
CA TYR A 45 13.63 -21.18 15.96
C TYR A 45 13.32 -21.50 17.41
N ILE A 46 13.67 -20.59 18.34
CA ILE A 46 13.35 -20.73 19.76
C ILE A 46 11.83 -20.76 19.97
N GLU A 47 11.11 -19.95 19.19
CA GLU A 47 9.64 -19.87 19.22
C GLU A 47 9.03 -20.65 18.04
N PRO A 48 7.76 -21.07 18.14
CA PRO A 48 7.06 -21.69 17.00
C PRO A 48 7.07 -20.81 15.75
N TRP A 49 7.15 -21.46 14.58
CA TRP A 49 7.23 -20.77 13.28
C TRP A 49 6.14 -19.72 13.08
N GLU A 50 4.90 -20.02 13.44
CA GLU A 50 3.76 -19.11 13.27
C GLU A 50 3.96 -17.82 14.05
N LYS A 51 4.54 -17.90 15.26
CA LYS A 51 4.85 -16.75 16.09
C LYS A 51 6.02 -15.95 15.56
N VAL A 52 7.06 -16.63 15.10
CA VAL A 52 8.25 -16.00 14.49
C VAL A 52 7.85 -15.27 13.22
N LEU A 53 7.05 -15.91 12.37
CA LEU A 53 6.53 -15.29 11.14
C LEU A 53 5.65 -14.07 11.44
N GLN A 54 4.73 -14.17 12.39
CA GLN A 54 3.87 -13.05 12.77
C GLN A 54 4.70 -11.86 13.30
N ASN A 55 5.73 -12.13 14.11
CA ASN A 55 6.64 -11.10 14.60
C ASN A 55 7.41 -10.44 13.44
N ALA A 56 7.91 -11.23 12.49
CA ALA A 56 8.65 -10.70 11.34
C ALA A 56 7.76 -9.79 10.47
N ILE A 57 6.52 -10.21 10.19
CA ILE A 57 5.54 -9.41 9.44
C ILE A 57 5.23 -8.10 10.19
N THR A 58 4.99 -8.16 11.49
CA THR A 58 4.70 -6.98 12.31
C THR A 58 5.86 -6.00 12.28
N THR A 59 7.07 -6.48 12.50
CA THR A 59 8.29 -5.64 12.50
C THR A 59 8.52 -4.98 11.14
N GLU A 60 8.34 -5.71 10.04
CA GLU A 60 8.46 -5.14 8.68
C GLU A 60 7.40 -4.06 8.42
N ASN A 61 6.18 -4.26 8.89
CA ASN A 61 5.10 -3.27 8.75
C ASN A 61 5.39 -2.01 9.58
N ASP A 62 5.91 -2.16 10.80
CA ASP A 62 6.28 -1.03 11.66
C ASP A 62 7.40 -0.19 11.02
N PHE A 63 8.41 -0.82 10.42
CA PHE A 63 9.47 -0.12 9.69
C PHE A 63 8.93 0.65 8.48
N LYS A 64 8.05 0.04 7.69
CA LYS A 64 7.41 0.72 6.56
C LYS A 64 6.55 1.89 7.01
N ASP A 65 5.80 1.74 8.10
CA ASP A 65 4.98 2.82 8.64
C ASP A 65 5.83 4.00 9.13
N GLU A 66 6.94 3.72 9.81
CA GLU A 66 7.89 4.75 10.24
C GLU A 66 8.51 5.48 9.04
N GLU A 67 8.88 4.76 7.97
CA GLU A 67 9.36 5.35 6.72
C GLU A 67 8.33 6.32 6.13
N TYR A 68 7.04 5.90 6.06
CA TYR A 68 5.98 6.76 5.57
C TYR A 68 5.77 8.00 6.45
N ARG A 69 5.81 7.87 7.79
CA ARG A 69 5.74 9.01 8.73
C ARG A 69 6.84 10.03 8.52
N ASN A 70 8.04 9.56 8.23
CA ASN A 70 9.21 10.42 8.02
C ASN A 70 9.20 11.12 6.65
N ARG A 71 8.60 10.52 5.63
CA ARG A 71 8.62 11.01 4.25
C ARG A 71 7.39 11.81 3.85
N LEU A 72 6.22 11.43 4.35
CA LEU A 72 4.95 12.04 3.97
C LEU A 72 4.61 13.22 4.87
N THR A 73 3.93 14.21 4.32
CA THR A 73 3.29 15.25 5.14
C THR A 73 2.17 14.64 5.98
N LYS A 74 1.75 15.34 7.04
CA LYS A 74 0.69 14.86 7.91
C LYS A 74 -0.59 14.47 7.14
N ILE A 75 -1.03 15.32 6.21
CA ILE A 75 -2.25 15.03 5.44
C ILE A 75 -2.08 13.84 4.49
N GLN A 76 -0.93 13.71 3.84
CA GLN A 76 -0.61 12.58 2.99
C GLN A 76 -0.60 11.27 3.78
N TYR A 77 0.03 11.27 4.97
CA TYR A 77 0.03 10.12 5.86
C TYR A 77 -1.39 9.79 6.35
N ASP A 78 -2.14 10.77 6.86
CA ASP A 78 -3.49 10.56 7.36
C ASP A 78 -4.41 9.98 6.27
N VAL A 79 -4.33 10.48 5.04
CA VAL A 79 -5.09 9.98 3.91
C VAL A 79 -4.66 8.56 3.54
N THR A 80 -3.38 8.34 3.29
CA THR A 80 -2.90 7.08 2.70
C THR A 80 -2.83 5.92 3.68
N ARG A 81 -2.58 6.21 4.98
CA ARG A 81 -2.37 5.17 6.00
C ARG A 81 -3.52 5.05 7.02
N ASN A 82 -4.27 6.13 7.24
CA ASN A 82 -5.39 6.15 8.18
C ASN A 82 -6.76 6.27 7.48
N SER A 83 -6.81 6.13 6.14
CA SER A 83 -8.03 6.23 5.31
C SER A 83 -8.82 7.52 5.56
N ALA A 84 -8.13 8.62 5.85
CA ALA A 84 -8.75 9.93 5.96
C ALA A 84 -9.12 10.48 4.57
N THR A 85 -9.97 11.49 4.54
CA THR A 85 -10.34 12.21 3.33
C THR A 85 -9.98 13.69 3.49
N GLU A 86 -9.26 14.24 2.53
CA GLU A 86 -8.99 15.68 2.48
C GLU A 86 -10.28 16.48 2.23
N ARG A 87 -10.28 17.78 2.56
CA ARG A 87 -11.45 18.64 2.31
C ARG A 87 -11.63 18.88 0.80
N PRO A 88 -12.88 18.95 0.30
CA PRO A 88 -13.10 19.25 -1.11
C PRO A 88 -12.55 20.62 -1.48
N PHE A 89 -12.04 20.76 -2.70
CA PHE A 89 -11.48 21.99 -3.29
C PHE A 89 -10.22 22.52 -2.59
N THR A 90 -9.56 21.71 -1.75
CA THR A 90 -8.34 22.13 -1.03
C THR A 90 -7.09 21.35 -1.43
N GLY A 91 -7.23 20.22 -2.10
CA GLY A 91 -6.11 19.42 -2.58
C GLY A 91 -5.39 20.07 -3.74
N GLU A 92 -4.14 19.70 -3.96
CA GLU A 92 -3.28 20.35 -4.98
C GLU A 92 -3.77 20.08 -6.41
N TYR A 93 -4.32 18.89 -6.67
CA TYR A 93 -4.58 18.39 -8.04
C TYR A 93 -6.06 18.35 -8.41
N TRP A 94 -6.98 18.86 -7.60
CA TRP A 94 -8.40 18.82 -7.95
C TRP A 94 -8.70 19.55 -9.26
N ASP A 95 -8.04 20.71 -9.52
CA ASP A 95 -8.16 21.54 -10.74
C ASP A 95 -6.92 21.44 -11.66
N GLU A 96 -6.06 20.43 -11.50
CA GLU A 96 -4.89 20.25 -12.36
C GLU A 96 -5.31 19.89 -13.80
N LYS A 97 -4.75 20.61 -14.79
CA LYS A 97 -5.09 20.49 -16.22
C LYS A 97 -3.89 20.25 -17.13
N ARG A 98 -2.68 20.27 -16.56
CA ARG A 98 -1.46 19.96 -17.33
C ARG A 98 -1.48 18.50 -17.78
N GLU A 99 -0.81 18.23 -18.89
CA GLU A 99 -0.53 16.87 -19.34
C GLU A 99 0.53 16.23 -18.43
N GLY A 100 0.30 14.98 -18.00
CA GLY A 100 1.21 14.28 -17.13
C GLY A 100 0.59 13.02 -16.54
N GLU A 101 1.28 12.49 -15.55
CA GLU A 101 0.94 11.22 -14.89
C GLU A 101 0.69 11.46 -13.40
N TYR A 102 -0.22 10.65 -12.84
CA TYR A 102 -0.52 10.65 -11.42
C TYR A 102 0.00 9.35 -10.81
N LEU A 103 0.97 9.49 -9.92
CA LEU A 103 1.65 8.39 -9.25
C LEU A 103 1.14 8.24 -7.81
N CYS A 104 1.19 7.02 -7.28
CA CYS A 104 0.95 6.80 -5.85
C CYS A 104 2.04 7.51 -5.02
N ILE A 105 1.66 8.41 -4.11
CA ILE A 105 2.62 9.16 -3.28
C ILE A 105 3.46 8.25 -2.38
N CYS A 106 2.94 7.06 -2.03
CA CYS A 106 3.62 6.10 -1.16
C CYS A 106 4.67 5.27 -1.89
N CYS A 107 4.41 4.79 -3.10
CA CYS A 107 5.28 3.84 -3.79
C CYS A 107 5.73 4.25 -5.19
N GLY A 108 5.28 5.40 -5.70
CA GLY A 108 5.65 5.94 -7.01
C GLY A 108 5.05 5.20 -8.21
N ARG A 109 4.13 4.24 -8.01
CA ARG A 109 3.49 3.54 -9.13
C ARG A 109 2.49 4.43 -9.82
N LYS A 110 2.48 4.37 -11.16
CA LYS A 110 1.51 5.07 -12.00
C LYS A 110 0.10 4.53 -11.74
N LEU A 111 -0.82 5.45 -11.48
CA LEU A 111 -2.22 5.14 -11.21
C LEU A 111 -3.15 5.68 -12.31
N PHE A 112 -2.94 6.92 -12.73
CA PHE A 112 -3.77 7.61 -13.70
C PHE A 112 -2.93 8.48 -14.64
N THR A 113 -3.55 8.96 -15.74
CA THR A 113 -2.98 9.97 -16.61
C THR A 113 -3.94 11.17 -16.73
N SER A 114 -3.42 12.31 -17.16
CA SER A 114 -4.23 13.51 -17.41
C SER A 114 -5.37 13.28 -18.42
N GLU A 115 -5.19 12.38 -19.39
CA GLU A 115 -6.23 12.01 -20.35
C GLU A 115 -7.46 11.36 -19.70
N MET A 116 -7.27 10.67 -18.56
CA MET A 116 -8.34 10.01 -17.81
C MET A 116 -9.06 10.98 -16.87
N LYS A 117 -8.44 12.13 -16.60
CA LYS A 117 -8.97 13.13 -15.66
C LYS A 117 -10.07 13.97 -16.30
N TYR A 118 -11.08 14.30 -15.53
CA TYR A 118 -12.14 15.21 -15.91
C TYR A 118 -12.65 16.03 -14.73
N ASP A 119 -13.30 17.14 -15.01
CA ASP A 119 -13.93 17.97 -13.98
C ASP A 119 -15.33 17.38 -13.66
N SER A 120 -15.47 16.80 -12.47
CA SER A 120 -16.73 16.28 -11.96
C SER A 120 -17.47 17.27 -11.06
N GLY A 121 -16.85 18.41 -10.72
CA GLY A 121 -17.39 19.39 -9.79
C GLY A 121 -17.41 18.94 -8.32
N CYS A 122 -16.85 17.77 -7.97
CA CYS A 122 -16.94 17.24 -6.60
C CYS A 122 -15.86 17.80 -5.65
N GLY A 123 -14.84 18.47 -6.17
CA GLY A 123 -13.75 19.08 -5.38
C GLY A 123 -12.55 18.18 -5.11
N TRP A 124 -12.49 17.01 -5.73
CA TRP A 124 -11.35 16.09 -5.73
C TRP A 124 -10.97 15.72 -7.17
N PRO A 125 -9.70 15.33 -7.43
CA PRO A 125 -9.29 14.73 -8.70
C PRO A 125 -10.21 13.58 -9.07
N SER A 126 -10.79 13.66 -10.28
CA SER A 126 -11.75 12.66 -10.78
C SER A 126 -11.26 12.06 -12.08
N PHE A 127 -11.25 10.71 -12.15
CA PHE A 127 -10.80 9.97 -13.31
C PHE A 127 -11.90 8.98 -13.74
N TYR A 128 -12.08 8.79 -15.06
CA TYR A 128 -13.08 7.85 -15.57
C TYR A 128 -12.57 6.41 -15.71
N SER A 129 -11.25 6.21 -15.68
CA SER A 129 -10.59 4.91 -15.69
C SER A 129 -9.26 4.97 -14.95
N GLU A 130 -8.69 3.84 -14.62
CA GLU A 130 -7.33 3.67 -14.13
C GLU A 130 -6.38 3.36 -15.29
N HIS A 131 -5.07 3.56 -15.08
CA HIS A 131 -4.03 3.14 -16.02
C HIS A 131 -3.98 1.59 -16.07
N GLU A 132 -3.64 1.01 -17.22
CA GLU A 132 -3.60 -0.45 -17.39
C GLU A 132 -2.65 -1.18 -16.44
N ASP A 133 -1.56 -0.52 -16.00
CA ASP A 133 -0.59 -1.04 -15.06
C ASP A 133 -0.88 -0.65 -13.59
N ALA A 134 -1.99 0.04 -13.32
CA ALA A 134 -2.22 0.67 -12.01
C ALA A 134 -2.45 -0.33 -10.88
N ASN A 135 -3.04 -1.50 -11.17
CA ASN A 135 -3.42 -2.49 -10.15
C ASN A 135 -4.08 -1.84 -8.93
N ILE A 136 -5.21 -1.19 -9.13
CA ILE A 136 -6.02 -0.60 -8.06
C ILE A 136 -6.94 -1.67 -7.47
N GLU A 137 -6.86 -1.86 -6.17
CA GLU A 137 -7.75 -2.75 -5.43
C GLU A 137 -9.04 -2.02 -5.08
N GLN A 138 -10.18 -2.70 -5.21
CA GLN A 138 -11.51 -2.20 -4.89
C GLN A 138 -12.07 -3.00 -3.71
N ILE A 139 -12.39 -2.32 -2.61
CA ILE A 139 -12.81 -2.94 -1.35
C ILE A 139 -14.16 -2.33 -0.93
N GLU A 140 -15.12 -3.17 -0.51
CA GLU A 140 -16.37 -2.67 0.09
C GLU A 140 -16.09 -1.86 1.35
N ASP A 141 -16.55 -0.61 1.38
CA ASP A 141 -16.49 0.28 2.53
C ASP A 141 -17.89 0.52 3.09
N ARG A 142 -18.12 0.02 4.29
CA ARG A 142 -19.39 0.21 5.04
C ARG A 142 -19.22 1.15 6.23
N SER A 143 -18.14 1.90 6.27
CA SER A 143 -17.91 2.89 7.32
C SER A 143 -18.92 4.03 7.27
N HIS A 144 -19.10 4.72 8.39
CA HIS A 144 -19.98 5.89 8.54
C HIS A 144 -21.45 5.66 8.12
N GLY A 145 -21.90 4.40 8.12
CA GLY A 145 -23.29 4.06 7.71
C GLY A 145 -23.55 4.21 6.20
N MET A 146 -22.52 4.36 5.39
CA MET A 146 -22.58 4.44 3.92
C MET A 146 -22.16 3.13 3.29
N TYR A 147 -22.65 2.88 2.06
CA TYR A 147 -22.14 1.79 1.21
C TYR A 147 -21.38 2.40 0.04
N ARG A 148 -20.07 2.21 0.06
CA ARG A 148 -19.15 2.74 -0.94
C ARG A 148 -18.16 1.66 -1.37
N VAL A 149 -17.36 1.93 -2.38
CA VAL A 149 -16.22 1.11 -2.77
C VAL A 149 -14.96 1.95 -2.62
N GLU A 150 -14.14 1.59 -1.63
CA GLU A 150 -12.81 2.15 -1.42
C GLU A 150 -11.86 1.69 -2.52
N VAL A 151 -10.96 2.55 -2.95
CA VAL A 151 -9.87 2.21 -3.87
C VAL A 151 -8.53 2.41 -3.19
N LYS A 152 -7.67 1.38 -3.30
CA LYS A 152 -6.32 1.32 -2.75
C LYS A 152 -5.30 0.98 -3.81
N CYS A 153 -4.08 1.43 -3.58
CA CYS A 153 -2.93 0.93 -4.34
C CYS A 153 -2.61 -0.50 -3.89
N SER A 154 -2.80 -1.50 -4.76
CA SER A 154 -2.57 -2.92 -4.42
C SER A 154 -1.11 -3.26 -4.09
N TYR A 155 -0.16 -2.37 -4.40
CA TYR A 155 1.25 -2.59 -4.13
C TYR A 155 1.68 -2.20 -2.71
N CYS A 156 1.09 -1.13 -2.16
CA CYS A 156 1.49 -0.58 -0.86
C CYS A 156 0.32 -0.31 0.10
N ASP A 157 -0.88 -0.76 -0.23
CA ASP A 157 -2.13 -0.60 0.54
C ASP A 157 -2.51 0.86 0.85
N ALA A 158 -1.94 1.82 0.11
CA ALA A 158 -2.30 3.23 0.31
C ALA A 158 -3.76 3.45 -0.05
N HIS A 159 -4.53 4.02 0.87
CA HIS A 159 -5.86 4.54 0.56
C HIS A 159 -5.76 5.67 -0.46
N LEU A 160 -6.51 5.58 -1.56
CA LEU A 160 -6.52 6.57 -2.62
C LEU A 160 -7.79 7.42 -2.59
N GLY A 161 -8.92 6.80 -2.34
CA GLY A 161 -10.23 7.42 -2.39
C GLY A 161 -11.34 6.38 -2.58
N HIS A 162 -12.37 6.73 -3.35
CA HIS A 162 -13.51 5.86 -3.62
C HIS A 162 -13.90 5.89 -5.10
N ILE A 163 -14.56 4.82 -5.55
CA ILE A 163 -15.14 4.74 -6.89
C ILE A 163 -16.67 4.82 -6.80
N PHE A 164 -17.27 5.54 -7.76
CA PHE A 164 -18.72 5.75 -7.89
C PHE A 164 -19.18 5.39 -9.30
N ASN A 165 -20.49 5.17 -9.47
CA ASN A 165 -21.11 4.83 -10.76
C ASN A 165 -21.83 6.04 -11.39
N ASP A 166 -21.37 7.25 -11.11
CA ASP A 166 -21.91 8.52 -11.58
C ASP A 166 -20.94 9.25 -12.56
N GLY A 167 -19.99 8.53 -13.11
CA GLY A 167 -19.04 9.04 -14.10
C GLY A 167 -19.64 9.19 -15.50
N PRO A 168 -18.83 9.68 -16.47
CA PRO A 168 -19.28 9.89 -17.84
C PRO A 168 -19.72 8.57 -18.51
N MET A 169 -20.97 8.47 -18.91
CA MET A 169 -21.55 7.25 -19.49
C MET A 169 -20.83 6.78 -20.77
N ASN A 170 -20.35 7.71 -21.60
CA ASN A 170 -19.57 7.42 -22.81
C ASN A 170 -18.13 6.96 -22.51
N LYS A 171 -17.72 6.94 -21.23
CA LYS A 171 -16.41 6.47 -20.75
C LYS A 171 -16.54 5.32 -19.74
N GLY A 172 -17.69 4.62 -19.72
CA GLY A 172 -17.91 3.47 -18.85
C GLY A 172 -18.64 3.76 -17.55
N GLY A 173 -19.07 5.02 -17.30
CA GLY A 173 -19.93 5.40 -16.18
C GLY A 173 -19.27 5.39 -14.79
N LYS A 174 -17.97 5.10 -14.68
CA LYS A 174 -17.24 5.09 -13.42
C LYS A 174 -16.58 6.44 -13.13
N ARG A 175 -16.52 6.79 -11.85
CA ARG A 175 -15.77 7.95 -11.35
C ARG A 175 -14.88 7.53 -10.19
N TYR A 176 -13.59 7.51 -10.43
CA TYR A 176 -12.57 7.40 -9.37
C TYR A 176 -12.41 8.78 -8.75
N CYS A 177 -12.85 8.95 -7.52
CA CYS A 177 -12.74 10.18 -6.72
C CYS A 177 -11.53 10.03 -5.80
N ILE A 178 -10.43 10.67 -6.14
CA ILE A 178 -9.11 10.42 -5.56
C ILE A 178 -8.67 11.62 -4.73
N ASN A 179 -8.09 11.38 -3.56
CA ASN A 179 -7.50 12.44 -2.75
C ASN A 179 -6.21 12.95 -3.43
N SER A 180 -6.05 14.25 -3.58
CA SER A 180 -4.80 14.84 -4.05
C SER A 180 -3.62 14.41 -3.15
N ALA A 181 -3.86 14.31 -1.85
CA ALA A 181 -2.85 13.92 -0.88
C ALA A 181 -2.36 12.47 -1.04
N SER A 182 -3.05 11.63 -1.82
CA SER A 182 -2.66 10.24 -2.07
C SER A 182 -1.85 10.03 -3.35
N ILE A 183 -1.74 11.07 -4.17
CA ILE A 183 -1.08 11.03 -5.48
C ILE A 183 -0.02 12.12 -5.60
N ASP A 184 0.92 11.92 -6.51
CA ASP A 184 1.89 12.89 -6.97
C ASP A 184 1.72 13.09 -8.48
N PHE A 185 2.02 14.29 -8.99
CA PHE A 185 1.88 14.63 -10.41
C PHE A 185 3.25 14.90 -11.02
N VAL A 186 3.54 14.24 -12.15
CA VAL A 186 4.80 14.36 -12.90
C VAL A 186 4.56 14.59 -14.39
#